data_07c15d50f14d743a5997eb7e340d6115
#
_entry.id   07c15d50f14d743a5997eb7e340d6115
#
_cell.length_a   1.000
_cell.length_b   1.000
_cell.length_c   1.000
_cell.angle_alpha   90.00
_cell.angle_beta   90.00
_cell.angle_gamma   90.00
#
_symmetry.space_group_name_H-M   'P 1'
#
loop_
_entity.id
_entity.type
_entity.pdbx_description
1 polymer ?
#
loop_
_entity_poly.entity_id
_entity_poly.type
_entity_poly.pdbx_seq_one_letter_code
_entity_poly.pdbx_strand_id
1 'polypeptide(L)'
;MYNAEIVIADAFAKGMKGIDYELALKAMIKDAEVPPTDHDGYLGSVPDEKHGRGGLKEYNTLGYIPYGIDRAGNRTVEYSYDDWCIALVAKGLGHQELYQKYLKRSGNWRNLWRGDYEWQGMRGFIMPRDADGRWLDSVPWGKSKVYHPLIPYRPDTKVAPWYLPWWSTFFYEALSAEYSLSIPHDVPGLVELCGGKEAFIKRLHTFFANKHYNVANEPSFMTPYLYHWVDRPDLSVARIRQIVNDNYNDTPLGLPGNDDSGAMSSWLVFNMMGLYPVAGQNLYLVGSPLIPEYTIHLENGKKLQVVRDEKMKSWDRKFLTHELLTNGGKLVLPGFSAVDSIVDNDAKMLIPNQKERFPRCEQDVDNLLKSIPSQGISHFVLNRQYRNWELGATYLDGNRDTLYLKCNQSVYLIPERLVDEATGFSWDNPQKGKNIYVCNKSQNKGMRDGTFLFISRKALQQLLHSGTFIYNDITWRQVSRDAKTVVVRADIDGTTMCISLCHQLPWVLWMKNNPLGIDWTLTGMLPDGK
;
A
#
# COMPACT_ATOMS: atom_id res chain seq x y z
N MET A 1 14.37 -0.39 -0.87
CA MET A 1 14.43 -0.21 0.60
C MET A 1 15.65 -0.94 1.11
N TYR A 2 16.22 -0.45 2.20
CA TYR A 2 17.49 -0.96 2.76
C TYR A 2 17.15 -1.89 3.91
N ASN A 3 17.06 -3.20 3.66
CA ASN A 3 16.78 -4.23 4.66
C ASN A 3 17.90 -5.28 4.72
N ALA A 4 19.13 -4.86 4.40
CA ALA A 4 20.29 -5.75 4.48
C ALA A 4 20.53 -6.24 5.93
N GLU A 5 20.20 -5.40 6.91
CA GLU A 5 20.29 -5.71 8.33
C GLU A 5 19.44 -6.91 8.71
N ILE A 6 18.23 -7.01 8.12
CA ILE A 6 17.32 -8.13 8.38
C ILE A 6 17.90 -9.43 7.82
N VAL A 7 18.49 -9.39 6.62
CA VAL A 7 19.13 -10.56 6.00
C VAL A 7 20.34 -11.03 6.82
N ILE A 8 21.19 -10.09 7.27
CA ILE A 8 22.36 -10.39 8.10
C ILE A 8 21.92 -10.96 9.46
N ALA A 9 20.93 -10.34 10.09
CA ALA A 9 20.40 -10.81 11.37
C ALA A 9 19.74 -12.19 11.24
N ASP A 10 19.06 -12.47 10.14
CA ASP A 10 18.45 -13.77 9.86
C ASP A 10 19.53 -14.86 9.76
N ALA A 11 20.59 -14.61 8.99
CA ALA A 11 21.72 -15.50 8.85
C ALA A 11 22.42 -15.73 10.22
N PHE A 12 22.61 -14.67 10.99
CA PHE A 12 23.20 -14.74 12.33
C PHE A 12 22.33 -15.54 13.29
N ALA A 13 21.04 -15.24 13.37
CA ALA A 13 20.10 -15.89 14.28
C ALA A 13 19.92 -17.39 13.96
N LYS A 14 20.08 -17.79 12.70
CA LYS A 14 20.03 -19.18 12.24
C LYS A 14 21.39 -19.90 12.27
N GLY A 15 22.44 -19.22 12.74
CA GLY A 15 23.77 -19.81 12.92
C GLY A 15 24.49 -20.17 11.62
N MET A 16 24.25 -19.44 10.53
CA MET A 16 24.93 -19.66 9.25
C MET A 16 26.44 -19.46 9.40
N LYS A 17 27.22 -20.37 8.82
CA LYS A 17 28.68 -20.37 8.90
C LYS A 17 29.32 -19.66 7.72
N GLY A 18 30.61 -19.26 7.87
CA GLY A 18 31.39 -18.67 6.79
C GLY A 18 31.15 -17.18 6.55
N ILE A 19 30.45 -16.52 7.44
CA ILE A 19 30.17 -15.08 7.40
C ILE A 19 30.98 -14.39 8.49
N ASP A 20 31.67 -13.31 8.14
CA ASP A 20 32.32 -12.41 9.09
C ASP A 20 31.28 -11.47 9.71
N TYR A 21 30.69 -11.89 10.81
CA TYR A 21 29.64 -11.12 11.47
C TYR A 21 30.17 -9.85 12.18
N GLU A 22 31.44 -9.77 12.52
CA GLU A 22 32.04 -8.52 13.03
C GLU A 22 32.10 -7.46 11.93
N LEU A 23 32.52 -7.85 10.72
CA LEU A 23 32.52 -6.96 9.57
C LEU A 23 31.08 -6.59 9.16
N ALA A 24 30.18 -7.55 9.16
CA ALA A 24 28.76 -7.34 8.86
C ALA A 24 28.13 -6.34 9.85
N LEU A 25 28.38 -6.49 11.16
CA LEU A 25 27.92 -5.55 12.19
C LEU A 25 28.44 -4.13 11.93
N LYS A 26 29.72 -3.98 11.57
CA LYS A 26 30.29 -2.67 11.21
C LYS A 26 29.58 -2.04 10.00
N ALA A 27 29.22 -2.84 9.00
CA ALA A 27 28.47 -2.37 7.83
C ALA A 27 27.06 -1.91 8.22
N MET A 28 26.33 -2.71 9.02
CA MET A 28 25.00 -2.37 9.53
C MET A 28 25.03 -1.05 10.34
N ILE A 29 26.03 -0.88 11.21
CA ILE A 29 26.23 0.34 11.99
C ILE A 29 26.52 1.54 11.07
N LYS A 30 27.36 1.36 10.06
CA LYS A 30 27.66 2.42 9.10
C LYS A 30 26.39 2.90 8.40
N ASP A 31 25.55 1.99 7.97
CA ASP A 31 24.27 2.33 7.33
C ASP A 31 23.31 3.05 8.30
N ALA A 32 23.32 2.66 9.57
CA ALA A 32 22.49 3.27 10.61
C ALA A 32 23.00 4.64 11.13
N GLU A 33 24.25 5.03 10.85
CA GLU A 33 24.87 6.24 11.44
C GLU A 33 25.31 7.25 10.39
N VAL A 34 25.61 6.81 9.16
CA VAL A 34 26.19 7.67 8.11
C VAL A 34 25.13 8.06 7.10
N PRO A 35 24.69 9.32 7.09
CA PRO A 35 23.71 9.79 6.12
C PRO A 35 24.24 9.70 4.68
N PRO A 36 23.35 9.54 3.68
CA PRO A 36 23.70 9.70 2.28
C PRO A 36 24.35 11.06 2.01
N THR A 37 25.29 11.11 1.08
CA THR A 37 26.04 12.33 0.75
C THR A 37 25.36 13.22 -0.27
N ASP A 38 24.47 12.67 -1.09
CA ASP A 38 23.70 13.46 -2.04
C ASP A 38 22.32 13.87 -1.49
N HIS A 39 21.89 15.05 -1.86
CA HIS A 39 20.64 15.62 -1.39
C HIS A 39 19.41 14.82 -1.85
N ASP A 40 19.43 14.33 -3.07
CA ASP A 40 18.29 13.64 -3.66
C ASP A 40 18.11 12.24 -3.08
N GLY A 41 19.20 11.50 -2.92
CA GLY A 41 19.19 10.22 -2.20
C GLY A 41 18.76 10.38 -0.74
N TYR A 42 19.15 11.47 -0.11
CA TYR A 42 18.74 11.81 1.25
C TYR A 42 17.22 12.02 1.39
N LEU A 43 16.62 12.76 0.47
CA LEU A 43 15.17 13.01 0.45
C LEU A 43 14.38 11.81 -0.06
N GLY A 44 15.02 10.85 -0.73
CA GLY A 44 14.38 9.67 -1.29
C GLY A 44 13.54 9.93 -2.53
N SER A 45 13.76 11.06 -3.19
CA SER A 45 13.05 11.44 -4.42
C SER A 45 13.66 10.82 -5.68
N VAL A 46 14.81 10.17 -5.57
CA VAL A 46 15.51 9.54 -6.70
C VAL A 46 15.38 8.03 -6.62
N PRO A 47 15.04 7.37 -7.74
CA PRO A 47 14.95 5.91 -7.82
C PRO A 47 16.28 5.19 -7.54
N ASP A 48 17.38 5.87 -7.75
CA ASP A 48 18.73 5.36 -7.53
C ASP A 48 19.14 5.52 -6.05
N GLU A 49 18.65 4.68 -5.23
CA GLU A 49 18.88 4.59 -3.79
C GLU A 49 20.30 4.10 -3.45
N LYS A 50 21.30 4.64 -4.11
CA LYS A 50 22.68 4.17 -4.04
C LYS A 50 23.42 4.51 -2.74
N HIS A 51 22.79 5.26 -1.83
CA HIS A 51 23.54 6.04 -0.88
C HIS A 51 23.15 5.86 0.59
N GLY A 52 22.39 4.82 0.94
CA GLY A 52 22.04 4.51 2.32
C GLY A 52 20.72 5.11 2.80
N ARG A 53 20.50 5.17 4.12
CA ARG A 53 19.21 5.52 4.71
C ARG A 53 18.86 7.00 4.56
N GLY A 54 17.86 7.32 3.73
CA GLY A 54 17.33 8.69 3.61
C GLY A 54 16.61 9.15 4.88
N GLY A 55 16.74 10.44 5.22
CA GLY A 55 16.14 11.01 6.44
C GLY A 55 16.83 10.57 7.74
N LEU A 56 18.03 10.02 7.65
CA LEU A 56 18.73 9.42 8.79
C LEU A 56 19.10 10.45 9.88
N LYS A 57 19.43 11.68 9.49
CA LYS A 57 19.73 12.76 10.44
C LYS A 57 18.52 13.04 11.33
N GLU A 58 17.35 13.17 10.74
CA GLU A 58 16.09 13.39 11.45
C GLU A 58 15.73 12.18 12.30
N TYR A 59 15.85 10.97 11.74
CA TYR A 59 15.63 9.74 12.50
C TYR A 59 16.53 9.65 13.74
N ASN A 60 17.81 9.97 13.61
CA ASN A 60 18.76 9.91 14.73
C ASN A 60 18.57 11.02 15.76
N THR A 61 17.98 12.18 15.38
CA THR A 61 17.78 13.32 16.28
C THR A 61 16.39 13.39 16.88
N LEU A 62 15.34 13.10 16.09
CA LEU A 62 13.95 13.18 16.50
C LEU A 62 13.40 11.82 16.96
N GLY A 63 14.05 10.72 16.57
CA GLY A 63 13.53 9.38 16.74
C GLY A 63 12.45 8.99 15.72
N TYR A 64 12.27 9.79 14.67
CA TYR A 64 11.40 9.49 13.54
C TYR A 64 11.77 10.38 12.35
N ILE A 65 11.31 10.01 11.16
CA ILE A 65 11.48 10.82 9.96
C ILE A 65 10.21 11.66 9.80
N PRO A 66 10.32 13.00 9.76
CA PRO A 66 9.17 13.87 9.69
C PRO A 66 8.53 13.87 8.32
N TYR A 67 7.25 14.20 8.29
CA TYR A 67 6.53 14.49 7.07
C TYR A 67 7.27 15.57 6.24
N GLY A 68 7.37 15.33 4.93
CA GLY A 68 8.11 16.20 3.99
C GLY A 68 9.37 15.54 3.43
N ILE A 69 9.80 14.42 4.01
CA ILE A 69 10.78 13.50 3.44
C ILE A 69 10.00 12.31 2.89
N ASP A 70 10.30 11.89 1.66
CA ASP A 70 9.61 10.78 1.03
C ASP A 70 9.71 9.51 1.86
N ARG A 71 8.61 8.73 1.88
CA ARG A 71 8.56 7.42 2.55
C ARG A 71 8.88 7.50 4.05
N ALA A 72 8.66 8.66 4.68
CA ALA A 72 9.04 8.90 6.07
C ALA A 72 8.40 7.93 7.06
N GLY A 73 7.14 7.53 6.81
CA GLY A 73 6.41 6.62 7.66
C GLY A 73 6.98 5.20 7.64
N ASN A 74 7.08 4.60 6.44
CA ASN A 74 7.65 3.26 6.35
C ASN A 74 9.12 3.21 6.75
N ARG A 75 9.94 4.19 6.33
CA ARG A 75 11.35 4.28 6.75
C ARG A 75 11.50 4.30 8.27
N THR A 76 10.69 5.07 8.98
CA THR A 76 10.73 5.10 10.45
C THR A 76 10.43 3.72 11.04
N VAL A 77 9.43 3.02 10.53
CA VAL A 77 9.06 1.67 10.99
C VAL A 77 10.15 0.66 10.65
N GLU A 78 10.62 0.66 9.41
CA GLU A 78 11.64 -0.28 8.91
C GLU A 78 13.00 -0.06 9.59
N TYR A 79 13.46 1.19 9.74
CA TYR A 79 14.70 1.49 10.46
C TYR A 79 14.63 1.08 11.92
N SER A 80 13.44 1.11 12.53
CA SER A 80 13.27 0.58 13.88
C SER A 80 13.48 -0.93 13.93
N TYR A 81 13.04 -1.65 12.89
CA TYR A 81 13.30 -3.08 12.77
C TYR A 81 14.76 -3.38 12.45
N ASP A 82 15.39 -2.63 11.56
CA ASP A 82 16.82 -2.75 11.26
C ASP A 82 17.68 -2.51 12.52
N ASP A 83 17.33 -1.49 13.33
CA ASP A 83 18.00 -1.22 14.59
C ASP A 83 17.84 -2.38 15.59
N TRP A 84 16.68 -3.04 15.62
CA TRP A 84 16.51 -4.26 16.39
C TRP A 84 17.41 -5.40 15.88
N CYS A 85 17.56 -5.53 14.56
CA CYS A 85 18.48 -6.50 13.95
C CYS A 85 19.94 -6.22 14.32
N ILE A 86 20.36 -4.95 14.30
CA ILE A 86 21.70 -4.55 14.76
C ILE A 86 21.86 -4.93 16.25
N ALA A 87 20.87 -4.65 17.08
CA ALA A 87 20.90 -5.01 18.50
C ALA A 87 21.06 -6.53 18.71
N LEU A 88 20.34 -7.34 17.93
CA LEU A 88 20.43 -8.80 18.00
C LEU A 88 21.85 -9.30 17.71
N VAL A 89 22.43 -8.84 16.60
CA VAL A 89 23.79 -9.23 16.19
C VAL A 89 24.83 -8.72 17.20
N ALA A 90 24.73 -7.47 17.63
CA ALA A 90 25.62 -6.87 18.64
C ALA A 90 25.60 -7.65 19.97
N LYS A 91 24.39 -8.04 20.43
CA LYS A 91 24.24 -8.86 21.63
C LYS A 91 24.95 -10.20 21.50
N GLY A 92 24.73 -10.88 20.36
CA GLY A 92 25.31 -12.20 20.11
C GLY A 92 26.84 -12.19 19.99
N LEU A 93 27.43 -11.07 19.53
CA LEU A 93 28.87 -10.85 19.45
C LEU A 93 29.47 -10.29 20.75
N GLY A 94 28.64 -10.00 21.76
CA GLY A 94 29.12 -9.50 23.07
C GLY A 94 29.28 -7.98 23.18
N HIS A 95 28.84 -7.21 22.17
CA HIS A 95 28.94 -5.74 22.16
C HIS A 95 27.78 -5.10 22.94
N GLN A 96 27.86 -5.12 24.27
CA GLN A 96 26.75 -4.75 25.15
C GLN A 96 26.27 -3.29 24.99
N GLU A 97 27.19 -2.34 24.80
CA GLU A 97 26.83 -0.93 24.61
C GLU A 97 26.04 -0.71 23.31
N LEU A 98 26.48 -1.32 22.21
CA LEU A 98 25.78 -1.29 20.93
C LEU A 98 24.40 -1.96 21.05
N TYR A 99 24.33 -3.09 21.74
CA TYR A 99 23.04 -3.75 22.01
C TYR A 99 22.06 -2.80 22.68
N GLN A 100 22.44 -2.13 23.76
CA GLN A 100 21.55 -1.20 24.48
C GLN A 100 21.15 0.00 23.62
N LYS A 101 22.11 0.57 22.87
CA LYS A 101 21.86 1.69 21.97
C LYS A 101 20.78 1.35 20.94
N TYR A 102 20.98 0.28 20.19
CA TYR A 102 20.10 -0.09 19.08
C TYR A 102 18.79 -0.72 19.56
N LEU A 103 18.80 -1.42 20.70
CA LEU A 103 17.56 -1.88 21.34
C LEU A 103 16.64 -0.70 21.72
N LYS A 104 17.22 0.39 22.24
CA LYS A 104 16.46 1.61 22.52
C LYS A 104 15.89 2.22 21.24
N ARG A 105 16.72 2.32 20.18
CA ARG A 105 16.30 2.88 18.89
C ARG A 105 15.23 2.05 18.19
N SER A 106 15.23 0.74 18.37
CA SER A 106 14.21 -0.14 17.80
C SER A 106 12.79 0.17 18.28
N GLY A 107 12.64 0.97 19.33
CA GLY A 107 11.37 1.50 19.81
C GLY A 107 10.88 2.75 19.09
N ASN A 108 11.66 3.32 18.17
CA ASN A 108 11.39 4.61 17.51
C ASN A 108 10.09 4.64 16.68
N TRP A 109 9.61 3.51 16.18
CA TRP A 109 8.32 3.42 15.50
C TRP A 109 7.16 3.98 16.33
N ARG A 110 7.26 3.95 17.67
CA ARG A 110 6.25 4.50 18.59
C ARG A 110 6.12 6.01 18.50
N ASN A 111 7.14 6.72 18.02
CA ASN A 111 7.09 8.17 17.84
C ASN A 111 6.13 8.59 16.72
N LEU A 112 5.77 7.67 15.82
CA LEU A 112 4.73 7.86 14.82
C LEU A 112 3.41 7.17 15.20
N TRP A 113 3.33 6.51 16.37
CA TRP A 113 2.09 5.90 16.83
C TRP A 113 1.17 6.95 17.46
N ARG A 114 0.09 7.30 16.74
CA ARG A 114 -0.94 8.21 17.24
C ARG A 114 -2.03 7.42 17.97
N GLY A 115 -1.84 7.22 19.27
CA GLY A 115 -2.67 6.33 20.10
C GLY A 115 -4.08 6.84 20.37
N ASP A 116 -4.32 8.16 20.23
CA ASP A 116 -5.62 8.81 20.39
C ASP A 116 -6.49 8.78 19.11
N TYR A 117 -5.92 8.41 17.97
CA TYR A 117 -6.63 8.42 16.70
C TYR A 117 -7.53 7.19 16.55
N GLU A 118 -8.80 7.43 16.26
CA GLU A 118 -9.79 6.37 16.04
C GLU A 118 -10.31 6.41 14.61
N TRP A 119 -10.36 5.23 13.99
CA TRP A 119 -10.86 5.08 12.63
C TRP A 119 -11.44 3.68 12.42
N GLN A 120 -12.69 3.62 11.91
CA GLN A 120 -13.40 2.37 11.64
C GLN A 120 -13.43 1.39 12.84
N GLY A 121 -13.56 1.91 14.06
CA GLY A 121 -13.57 1.11 15.28
C GLY A 121 -12.21 0.57 15.72
N MET A 122 -11.13 0.97 15.04
CA MET A 122 -9.74 0.69 15.43
C MET A 122 -9.11 1.94 16.03
N ARG A 123 -8.30 1.77 17.07
CA ARG A 123 -7.60 2.85 17.76
C ARG A 123 -6.09 2.71 17.64
N GLY A 124 -5.42 3.84 17.41
CA GLY A 124 -3.96 3.92 17.27
C GLY A 124 -3.47 3.50 15.89
N PHE A 125 -2.68 4.36 15.26
CA PHE A 125 -2.11 4.14 13.93
C PHE A 125 -0.75 4.81 13.80
N ILE A 126 0.12 4.24 12.96
CA ILE A 126 1.30 4.94 12.47
C ILE A 126 0.84 6.06 11.56
N MET A 127 1.03 7.31 11.98
CA MET A 127 0.51 8.49 11.30
C MET A 127 1.63 9.48 10.97
N PRO A 128 1.49 10.29 9.91
CA PRO A 128 2.45 11.32 9.57
C PRO A 128 2.56 12.38 10.66
N ARG A 129 3.81 12.77 10.95
CA ARG A 129 4.13 13.79 11.95
C ARG A 129 5.18 14.75 11.39
N ASP A 130 5.03 16.06 11.62
CA ASP A 130 6.01 17.04 11.18
C ASP A 130 7.22 17.14 12.11
N ALA A 131 8.22 17.94 11.71
CA ALA A 131 9.45 18.10 12.50
C ALA A 131 9.23 18.83 13.84
N ASP A 132 8.13 19.57 13.99
CA ASP A 132 7.73 20.24 15.24
C ASP A 132 6.91 19.32 16.16
N GLY A 133 6.69 18.07 15.74
CA GLY A 133 5.94 17.10 16.51
C GLY A 133 4.42 17.16 16.36
N ARG A 134 3.89 17.91 15.41
CA ARG A 134 2.46 17.99 15.14
C ARG A 134 2.00 16.89 14.19
N TRP A 135 0.85 16.34 14.44
CA TRP A 135 0.24 15.33 13.58
C TRP A 135 -0.32 15.95 12.30
N LEU A 136 -0.23 15.21 11.20
CA LEU A 136 -0.86 15.58 9.95
C LEU A 136 -2.37 15.27 10.02
N ASP A 137 -3.20 16.29 10.06
CA ASP A 137 -4.66 16.14 10.14
C ASP A 137 -5.34 16.22 8.76
N SER A 138 -4.65 16.74 7.75
CA SER A 138 -5.16 16.85 6.38
C SER A 138 -4.09 16.51 5.35
N VAL A 139 -4.57 16.10 4.17
CA VAL A 139 -3.70 15.73 3.05
C VAL A 139 -3.01 16.98 2.50
N PRO A 140 -1.68 16.98 2.37
CA PRO A 140 -0.98 18.01 1.64
C PRO A 140 -1.29 17.88 0.14
N TRP A 141 -1.42 18.99 -0.52
CA TRP A 141 -1.69 19.05 -1.95
C TRP A 141 -0.40 19.25 -2.74
N GLY A 142 -0.14 18.33 -3.70
CA GLY A 142 0.99 18.45 -4.60
C GLY A 142 2.37 18.36 -3.92
N LYS A 143 3.38 18.94 -4.55
CA LYS A 143 4.72 19.13 -3.95
C LYS A 143 4.75 20.31 -2.96
N SER A 144 3.70 21.13 -2.93
CA SER A 144 3.57 22.18 -1.93
C SER A 144 3.31 21.53 -0.58
N LYS A 145 3.99 21.97 0.46
CA LYS A 145 3.75 21.57 1.85
C LYS A 145 2.43 22.15 2.40
N VAL A 146 1.57 22.64 1.52
CA VAL A 146 0.29 23.23 1.89
C VAL A 146 -0.74 22.14 2.05
N TYR A 147 -1.29 22.03 3.25
CA TYR A 147 -2.36 21.09 3.57
C TYR A 147 -3.65 21.45 2.83
N HIS A 148 -4.31 20.42 2.31
CA HIS A 148 -5.64 20.60 1.75
C HIS A 148 -6.68 20.45 2.88
N PRO A 149 -7.29 21.53 3.37
CA PRO A 149 -8.11 21.50 4.59
C PRO A 149 -9.40 20.68 4.46
N LEU A 150 -9.76 20.29 3.24
CA LEU A 150 -10.99 19.57 2.94
C LEU A 150 -10.81 18.06 2.89
N ILE A 151 -9.59 17.54 2.92
CA ILE A 151 -9.30 16.11 2.85
C ILE A 151 -8.58 15.70 4.13
N PRO A 152 -9.30 15.13 5.11
CA PRO A 152 -8.67 14.64 6.32
C PRO A 152 -7.73 13.47 5.99
N TYR A 153 -6.56 13.45 6.64
CA TYR A 153 -5.66 12.31 6.53
C TYR A 153 -6.20 11.14 7.35
N ARG A 154 -6.36 10.01 6.71
CA ARG A 154 -6.84 8.77 7.33
C ARG A 154 -5.90 7.62 7.03
N PRO A 155 -5.97 6.51 7.81
CA PRO A 155 -5.11 5.35 7.60
C PRO A 155 -5.19 4.69 6.20
N ASP A 156 -6.25 4.94 5.44
CA ASP A 156 -6.43 4.50 4.05
C ASP A 156 -6.18 5.60 3.01
N THR A 157 -5.67 6.76 3.44
CA THR A 157 -5.48 7.89 2.53
C THR A 157 -4.24 7.68 1.66
N LYS A 158 -4.45 7.69 0.36
CA LYS A 158 -3.40 7.72 -0.65
C LYS A 158 -3.06 9.17 -0.97
N VAL A 159 -1.86 9.60 -0.57
CA VAL A 159 -1.38 10.96 -0.80
C VAL A 159 -0.38 10.93 -1.94
N ALA A 160 -0.84 11.28 -3.13
CA ALA A 160 0.02 11.45 -4.29
C ALA A 160 -0.57 12.46 -5.25
N PRO A 161 0.23 13.20 -6.00
CA PRO A 161 -0.24 13.86 -7.21
C PRO A 161 -0.88 12.82 -8.14
N TRP A 162 -1.83 13.24 -8.96
CA TRP A 162 -2.57 12.33 -9.84
C TRP A 162 -1.71 11.47 -10.77
N TYR A 163 -0.51 11.95 -11.14
CA TYR A 163 0.43 11.28 -12.04
C TYR A 163 1.56 10.52 -11.31
N LEU A 164 1.70 10.70 -10.00
CA LEU A 164 2.68 9.95 -9.21
C LEU A 164 2.01 8.77 -8.52
N PRO A 165 2.68 7.63 -8.45
CA PRO A 165 2.20 6.51 -7.65
C PRO A 165 2.03 6.92 -6.18
N TRP A 166 0.97 6.45 -5.54
CA TRP A 166 0.69 6.70 -4.13
C TRP A 166 1.83 6.29 -3.19
N TRP A 167 2.67 5.35 -3.61
CA TRP A 167 3.85 4.88 -2.87
C TRP A 167 5.04 5.85 -2.87
N SER A 168 4.98 6.95 -3.58
CA SER A 168 6.04 7.98 -3.59
C SER A 168 5.84 9.06 -2.55
N THR A 169 5.07 8.82 -1.50
CA THR A 169 4.71 9.82 -0.49
C THR A 169 5.20 9.43 0.90
N PHE A 170 4.34 9.54 1.92
CA PHE A 170 4.71 9.21 3.30
C PHE A 170 4.93 7.71 3.53
N PHE A 171 4.18 6.87 2.83
CA PHE A 171 4.35 5.42 2.83
C PHE A 171 4.74 4.91 1.44
N TYR A 172 5.36 3.72 1.40
CA TYR A 172 5.75 3.00 0.20
C TYR A 172 5.08 1.63 0.17
N GLU A 173 4.42 1.31 -0.94
CA GLU A 173 3.75 0.03 -1.21
C GLU A 173 2.64 -0.39 -0.24
N ALA A 174 2.45 0.32 0.84
CA ALA A 174 1.38 0.12 1.79
C ALA A 174 0.91 1.47 2.34
N LEU A 175 -0.08 1.45 3.20
CA LEU A 175 -0.66 2.64 3.82
C LEU A 175 -0.50 2.57 5.35
N SER A 176 -0.92 3.63 6.04
CA SER A 176 -0.88 3.70 7.50
C SER A 176 -1.57 2.49 8.16
N ALA A 177 -2.72 2.05 7.62
CA ALA A 177 -3.44 0.90 8.16
C ALA A 177 -2.59 -0.37 8.18
N GLU A 178 -1.83 -0.63 7.11
CA GLU A 178 -0.97 -1.80 6.95
C GLU A 178 0.31 -1.67 7.77
N TYR A 179 1.02 -0.52 7.66
CA TYR A 179 2.25 -0.27 8.43
C TYR A 179 2.01 -0.23 9.94
N SER A 180 0.79 0.10 10.39
CA SER A 180 0.41 0.02 11.81
C SER A 180 0.34 -1.42 12.35
N LEU A 181 0.46 -2.43 11.50
CA LEU A 181 0.53 -3.84 11.85
C LEU A 181 1.87 -4.48 11.48
N SER A 182 2.77 -3.74 10.82
CA SER A 182 4.06 -4.24 10.32
C SER A 182 5.20 -3.95 11.31
N ILE A 183 5.10 -4.49 12.53
CA ILE A 183 6.08 -4.33 13.61
C ILE A 183 6.57 -5.72 14.08
N PRO A 184 7.30 -6.47 13.25
CA PRO A 184 7.61 -7.88 13.51
C PRO A 184 8.52 -8.11 14.72
N HIS A 185 9.31 -7.13 15.10
CA HIS A 185 10.25 -7.22 16.24
C HIS A 185 9.61 -6.90 17.59
N ASP A 186 8.40 -6.33 17.59
CA ASP A 186 7.75 -5.89 18.83
C ASP A 186 6.21 -6.05 18.79
N VAL A 187 5.77 -7.21 18.30
CA VAL A 187 4.33 -7.54 18.29
C VAL A 187 3.69 -7.48 19.68
N PRO A 188 4.34 -7.93 20.79
CA PRO A 188 3.77 -7.77 22.11
C PRO A 188 3.51 -6.32 22.48
N GLY A 189 4.44 -5.41 22.21
CA GLY A 189 4.25 -3.98 22.45
C GLY A 189 3.16 -3.38 21.58
N LEU A 190 3.01 -3.84 20.35
CA LEU A 190 1.91 -3.45 19.48
C LEU A 190 0.55 -3.92 20.02
N VAL A 191 0.46 -5.15 20.52
CA VAL A 191 -0.76 -5.69 21.15
C VAL A 191 -1.15 -4.86 22.37
N GLU A 192 -0.19 -4.49 23.21
CA GLU A 192 -0.41 -3.63 24.37
C GLU A 192 -0.95 -2.26 23.98
N LEU A 193 -0.32 -1.59 22.99
CA LEU A 193 -0.75 -0.29 22.50
C LEU A 193 -2.15 -0.32 21.85
N CYS A 194 -2.56 -1.45 21.31
CA CYS A 194 -3.91 -1.65 20.79
C CYS A 194 -4.97 -1.95 21.87
N GLY A 195 -4.59 -2.02 23.14
CA GLY A 195 -5.51 -2.27 24.24
C GLY A 195 -5.59 -3.74 24.70
N GLY A 196 -4.59 -4.56 24.35
CA GLY A 196 -4.49 -5.95 24.75
C GLY A 196 -5.06 -6.94 23.73
N LYS A 197 -5.04 -8.23 24.10
CA LYS A 197 -5.31 -9.34 23.18
C LYS A 197 -6.68 -9.26 22.50
N GLU A 198 -7.75 -9.02 23.26
CA GLU A 198 -9.12 -8.99 22.71
C GLU A 198 -9.31 -7.81 21.76
N ALA A 199 -8.83 -6.62 22.15
CA ALA A 199 -8.88 -5.43 21.30
C ALA A 199 -8.06 -5.63 20.02
N PHE A 200 -6.93 -6.31 20.11
CA PHE A 200 -6.09 -6.61 18.97
C PHE A 200 -6.73 -7.63 18.02
N ILE A 201 -7.39 -8.68 18.52
CA ILE A 201 -8.18 -9.61 17.70
C ILE A 201 -9.27 -8.85 16.95
N LYS A 202 -10.02 -8.00 17.64
CA LYS A 202 -11.06 -7.15 17.04
C LYS A 202 -10.48 -6.25 15.95
N ARG A 203 -9.32 -5.62 16.20
CA ARG A 203 -8.61 -4.80 15.24
C ARG A 203 -8.26 -5.59 13.97
N LEU A 204 -7.69 -6.79 14.11
CA LEU A 204 -7.34 -7.65 12.97
C LEU A 204 -8.60 -8.06 12.18
N HIS A 205 -9.68 -8.44 12.86
CA HIS A 205 -10.94 -8.75 12.19
C HIS A 205 -11.45 -7.56 11.39
N THR A 206 -11.47 -6.37 11.98
CA THR A 206 -11.91 -5.13 11.33
C THR A 206 -11.02 -4.79 10.13
N PHE A 207 -9.70 -4.95 10.27
CA PHE A 207 -8.73 -4.72 9.21
C PHE A 207 -9.00 -5.62 7.97
N PHE A 208 -9.18 -6.92 8.18
CA PHE A 208 -9.47 -7.86 7.09
C PHE A 208 -10.87 -7.66 6.50
N ALA A 209 -11.89 -7.44 7.34
CA ALA A 209 -13.26 -7.23 6.88
C ALA A 209 -13.40 -5.96 6.03
N ASN A 210 -12.64 -4.91 6.36
CA ASN A 210 -12.59 -3.68 5.59
C ASN A 210 -11.67 -3.75 4.36
N LYS A 211 -11.11 -4.93 4.06
CA LYS A 211 -10.25 -5.17 2.90
C LYS A 211 -9.00 -4.27 2.85
N HIS A 212 -8.42 -3.99 4.01
CA HIS A 212 -7.14 -3.26 4.10
C HIS A 212 -5.94 -4.17 3.85
N TYR A 213 -6.13 -5.49 3.93
CA TYR A 213 -5.08 -6.46 3.65
C TYR A 213 -4.77 -6.54 2.16
N ASN A 214 -3.49 -6.50 1.83
CA ASN A 214 -3.01 -6.68 0.47
C ASN A 214 -1.89 -7.73 0.43
N VAL A 215 -2.19 -8.92 -0.08
CA VAL A 215 -1.19 -9.99 -0.25
C VAL A 215 -0.27 -9.74 -1.45
N ALA A 216 -0.60 -8.78 -2.31
CA ALA A 216 0.22 -8.42 -3.47
C ALA A 216 1.40 -7.50 -3.14
N ASN A 217 1.59 -7.15 -1.85
CA ASN A 217 2.71 -6.32 -1.38
C ASN A 217 3.25 -6.84 -0.04
N GLU A 218 4.56 -6.85 0.11
CA GLU A 218 5.31 -7.47 1.19
C GLU A 218 5.04 -6.91 2.59
N PRO A 219 4.76 -5.60 2.79
CA PRO A 219 4.52 -5.05 4.14
C PRO A 219 3.42 -5.76 4.91
N SER A 220 2.48 -6.39 4.21
CA SER A 220 1.34 -7.11 4.81
C SER A 220 1.56 -8.61 5.01
N PHE A 221 2.67 -9.19 4.57
CA PHE A 221 2.89 -10.65 4.55
C PHE A 221 2.75 -11.32 5.92
N MET A 222 3.20 -10.66 6.99
CA MET A 222 3.11 -11.22 8.34
C MET A 222 1.76 -10.96 9.01
N THR A 223 0.96 -10.02 8.52
CA THR A 223 -0.29 -9.60 9.18
C THR A 223 -1.25 -10.77 9.51
N PRO A 224 -1.47 -11.77 8.62
CA PRO A 224 -2.35 -12.91 8.95
C PRO A 224 -1.87 -13.74 10.14
N TYR A 225 -0.57 -13.68 10.45
CA TYR A 225 0.02 -14.45 11.54
C TYR A 225 -0.02 -13.74 12.89
N LEU A 226 -0.40 -12.47 12.96
CA LEU A 226 -0.39 -11.69 14.19
C LEU A 226 -1.31 -12.27 15.29
N TYR A 227 -2.28 -13.08 14.91
CA TYR A 227 -3.12 -13.81 15.86
C TYR A 227 -2.32 -14.80 16.74
N HIS A 228 -1.10 -15.22 16.33
CA HIS A 228 -0.24 -16.09 17.15
C HIS A 228 0.13 -15.47 18.49
N TRP A 229 0.33 -14.14 18.54
CA TRP A 229 0.69 -13.41 19.76
C TRP A 229 -0.48 -13.17 20.71
N VAL A 230 -1.69 -13.43 20.24
CA VAL A 230 -2.93 -13.33 21.04
C VAL A 230 -3.59 -14.67 21.30
N ASP A 231 -2.80 -15.75 21.22
CA ASP A 231 -3.20 -17.14 21.49
C ASP A 231 -4.29 -17.69 20.57
N ARG A 232 -4.40 -17.16 19.35
CA ARG A 232 -5.38 -17.57 18.35
C ARG A 232 -4.74 -17.99 17.02
N PRO A 233 -3.77 -18.96 17.01
CA PRO A 233 -3.16 -19.46 15.78
C PRO A 233 -4.19 -20.11 14.83
N ASP A 234 -5.31 -20.60 15.35
CA ASP A 234 -6.45 -21.08 14.58
C ASP A 234 -7.00 -20.01 13.63
N LEU A 235 -7.12 -18.75 14.09
CA LEU A 235 -7.55 -17.62 13.26
C LEU A 235 -6.50 -17.27 12.19
N SER A 236 -5.21 -17.37 12.52
CA SER A 236 -4.15 -17.21 11.51
C SER A 236 -4.32 -18.22 10.37
N VAL A 237 -4.50 -19.50 10.72
CA VAL A 237 -4.64 -20.59 9.73
C VAL A 237 -5.89 -20.39 8.87
N ALA A 238 -7.03 -20.02 9.49
CA ALA A 238 -8.26 -19.75 8.77
C ALA A 238 -8.07 -18.60 7.76
N ARG A 239 -7.41 -17.51 8.19
CA ARG A 239 -7.16 -16.36 7.35
C ARG A 239 -6.19 -16.68 6.20
N ILE A 240 -5.13 -17.40 6.48
CA ILE A 240 -4.15 -17.82 5.47
C ILE A 240 -4.83 -18.68 4.40
N ARG A 241 -5.66 -19.66 4.80
CA ARG A 241 -6.38 -20.49 3.84
C ARG A 241 -7.31 -19.67 2.96
N GLN A 242 -8.01 -18.71 3.53
CA GLN A 242 -8.84 -17.79 2.76
C GLN A 242 -8.00 -17.00 1.76
N ILE A 243 -6.87 -16.41 2.19
CA ILE A 243 -5.98 -15.63 1.32
C ILE A 243 -5.46 -16.48 0.17
N VAL A 244 -4.99 -17.72 0.45
CA VAL A 244 -4.49 -18.62 -0.58
C VAL A 244 -5.60 -18.95 -1.58
N ASN A 245 -6.79 -19.34 -1.12
CA ASN A 245 -7.89 -19.69 -1.99
C ASN A 245 -8.37 -18.52 -2.86
N ASP A 246 -8.36 -17.31 -2.32
CA ASP A 246 -8.89 -16.13 -3.00
C ASP A 246 -7.90 -15.50 -3.98
N ASN A 247 -6.58 -15.71 -3.78
CA ASN A 247 -5.56 -14.93 -4.49
C ASN A 247 -4.53 -15.75 -5.26
N TYR A 248 -4.40 -17.05 -5.00
CA TYR A 248 -3.45 -17.93 -5.68
C TYR A 248 -4.16 -19.00 -6.49
N ASN A 249 -3.62 -19.35 -7.66
CA ASN A 249 -4.12 -20.44 -8.48
C ASN A 249 -2.99 -21.02 -9.36
N ASP A 250 -3.25 -22.11 -10.06
CA ASP A 250 -2.30 -22.86 -10.88
C ASP A 250 -2.18 -22.39 -12.34
N THR A 251 -2.63 -21.17 -12.63
CA THR A 251 -2.49 -20.58 -13.96
C THR A 251 -1.20 -19.75 -14.07
N PRO A 252 -0.74 -19.38 -15.27
CA PRO A 252 0.40 -18.47 -15.45
C PRO A 252 0.23 -17.08 -14.81
N LEU A 253 -0.99 -16.69 -14.45
CA LEU A 253 -1.33 -15.44 -13.75
C LEU A 253 -1.76 -15.72 -12.29
N GLY A 254 -1.34 -16.84 -11.73
CA GLY A 254 -1.79 -17.35 -10.44
C GLY A 254 -1.21 -16.67 -9.21
N LEU A 255 -0.32 -15.69 -9.36
CA LEU A 255 0.20 -14.87 -8.26
C LEU A 255 -0.60 -13.58 -8.10
N PRO A 256 -0.79 -13.08 -6.86
CA PRO A 256 -1.63 -11.91 -6.59
C PRO A 256 -1.03 -10.57 -7.05
N GLY A 257 0.27 -10.52 -7.35
CA GLY A 257 0.99 -9.32 -7.78
C GLY A 257 2.30 -9.65 -8.48
N ASN A 258 3.25 -8.72 -8.44
CA ASN A 258 4.62 -8.98 -8.87
C ASN A 258 5.29 -9.89 -7.85
N ASP A 259 5.97 -10.93 -8.29
CA ASP A 259 6.60 -11.91 -7.39
C ASP A 259 7.80 -11.36 -6.62
N ASP A 260 8.37 -10.27 -7.08
CA ASP A 260 9.47 -9.49 -6.49
C ASP A 260 10.55 -10.38 -5.83
N SER A 261 11.39 -10.96 -6.68
CA SER A 261 12.46 -11.89 -6.28
C SER A 261 11.97 -13.19 -5.62
N GLY A 262 10.74 -13.61 -5.90
CA GLY A 262 10.15 -14.82 -5.35
C GLY A 262 9.45 -14.64 -4.00
N ALA A 263 9.17 -13.39 -3.59
CA ALA A 263 8.57 -13.11 -2.27
C ALA A 263 7.16 -13.73 -2.13
N MET A 264 6.30 -13.56 -3.13
CA MET A 264 4.93 -14.12 -3.10
C MET A 264 4.90 -15.63 -3.28
N SER A 265 5.75 -16.16 -4.14
CA SER A 265 5.94 -17.60 -4.31
C SER A 265 6.46 -18.23 -3.01
N SER A 266 7.45 -17.63 -2.36
CA SER A 266 7.98 -18.09 -1.08
C SER A 266 6.93 -18.04 0.03
N TRP A 267 6.14 -16.95 0.07
CA TRP A 267 5.03 -16.84 1.01
C TRP A 267 4.04 -18.01 0.86
N LEU A 268 3.66 -18.34 -0.38
CA LEU A 268 2.79 -19.48 -0.65
C LEU A 268 3.44 -20.81 -0.22
N VAL A 269 4.70 -21.06 -0.59
CA VAL A 269 5.41 -22.30 -0.26
C VAL A 269 5.52 -22.49 1.24
N PHE A 270 5.89 -21.49 2.00
CA PHE A 270 5.93 -21.58 3.47
C PHE A 270 4.55 -21.86 4.07
N ASN A 271 3.48 -21.28 3.50
CA ASN A 271 2.12 -21.59 3.94
C ASN A 271 1.69 -23.02 3.57
N MET A 272 2.11 -23.52 2.39
CA MET A 272 1.90 -24.92 2.03
C MET A 272 2.61 -25.86 3.00
N MET A 273 3.77 -25.46 3.50
CA MET A 273 4.54 -26.20 4.50
C MET A 273 3.93 -26.11 5.92
N GLY A 274 3.06 -25.14 6.18
CA GLY A 274 2.52 -24.85 7.50
C GLY A 274 3.51 -24.22 8.47
N LEU A 275 4.52 -23.54 7.94
CA LEU A 275 5.55 -22.83 8.68
C LEU A 275 5.72 -21.44 8.07
N TYR A 276 6.02 -20.43 8.89
CA TYR A 276 6.33 -19.11 8.39
C TYR A 276 7.54 -18.52 9.14
N PRO A 277 8.66 -18.24 8.45
CA PRO A 277 9.82 -17.65 9.08
C PRO A 277 9.55 -16.17 9.37
N VAL A 278 9.86 -15.73 10.59
CA VAL A 278 9.94 -14.28 10.89
C VAL A 278 11.35 -13.84 10.55
N ALA A 279 11.49 -13.06 9.48
CA ALA A 279 12.79 -12.65 8.98
C ALA A 279 13.61 -11.92 10.06
N GLY A 280 14.92 -12.15 10.07
CA GLY A 280 15.83 -11.57 11.09
C GLY A 280 15.73 -12.21 12.47
N GLN A 281 14.91 -13.25 12.66
CA GLN A 281 14.68 -13.91 13.95
C GLN A 281 14.85 -15.43 13.88
N ASN A 282 15.29 -16.03 14.97
CA ASN A 282 15.28 -17.48 15.13
C ASN A 282 13.87 -17.97 15.49
N LEU A 283 12.91 -17.70 14.61
CA LEU A 283 11.50 -17.90 14.90
C LEU A 283 10.72 -18.33 13.65
N TYR A 284 9.99 -19.44 13.75
CA TYR A 284 9.02 -19.91 12.77
C TYR A 284 7.65 -19.99 13.43
N LEU A 285 6.65 -19.41 12.78
CA LEU A 285 5.25 -19.48 13.21
C LEU A 285 4.64 -20.78 12.70
N VAL A 286 3.96 -21.49 13.59
CA VAL A 286 3.37 -22.80 13.28
C VAL A 286 1.94 -22.61 12.78
N GLY A 287 1.71 -22.93 11.52
CA GLY A 287 0.41 -22.96 10.89
C GLY A 287 -0.14 -24.39 10.75
N SER A 288 -0.98 -24.61 9.74
CA SER A 288 -1.49 -25.91 9.33
C SER A 288 -1.09 -26.17 7.88
N PRO A 289 -0.27 -27.19 7.60
CA PRO A 289 0.17 -27.48 6.24
C PRO A 289 -0.99 -27.65 5.27
N LEU A 290 -0.86 -27.12 4.05
CA LEU A 290 -1.79 -27.45 2.95
C LEU A 290 -1.52 -28.84 2.40
N ILE A 291 -0.25 -29.28 2.45
CA ILE A 291 0.21 -30.58 2.03
C ILE A 291 0.09 -31.56 3.21
N PRO A 292 -0.53 -32.73 3.05
CA PRO A 292 -0.71 -33.68 4.15
C PRO A 292 0.58 -34.21 4.77
N GLU A 293 1.59 -34.44 3.92
CA GLU A 293 2.90 -34.95 4.34
C GLU A 293 3.97 -34.50 3.32
N TYR A 294 5.17 -34.15 3.83
CA TYR A 294 6.32 -33.86 3.00
C TYR A 294 7.63 -34.09 3.79
N THR A 295 8.72 -34.24 3.06
CA THR A 295 10.06 -34.40 3.66
C THR A 295 11.02 -33.36 3.13
N ILE A 296 11.70 -32.65 4.03
CA ILE A 296 12.80 -31.77 3.71
C ILE A 296 14.12 -32.53 3.87
N HIS A 297 14.91 -32.54 2.80
CA HIS A 297 16.27 -33.04 2.84
C HIS A 297 17.18 -31.88 3.23
N LEU A 298 17.75 -31.97 4.43
CA LEU A 298 18.60 -30.90 4.98
C LEU A 298 20.03 -31.05 4.46
N GLU A 299 20.72 -29.93 4.31
CA GLU A 299 22.11 -29.87 3.82
C GLU A 299 23.08 -30.67 4.72
N ASN A 300 22.79 -30.77 6.02
CA ASN A 300 23.54 -31.59 6.97
C ASN A 300 23.32 -33.11 6.84
N GLY A 301 22.64 -33.55 5.78
CA GLY A 301 22.32 -34.95 5.49
C GLY A 301 21.12 -35.54 6.27
N LYS A 302 20.55 -34.78 7.20
CA LYS A 302 19.35 -35.19 7.94
C LYS A 302 18.08 -34.99 7.11
N LYS A 303 17.00 -35.58 7.56
CA LYS A 303 15.67 -35.43 6.95
C LYS A 303 14.68 -34.96 8.01
N LEU A 304 13.88 -33.98 7.66
CA LEU A 304 12.73 -33.55 8.45
C LEU A 304 11.45 -33.98 7.74
N GLN A 305 10.75 -34.97 8.31
CA GLN A 305 9.43 -35.37 7.86
C GLN A 305 8.39 -34.51 8.57
N VAL A 306 7.55 -33.82 7.83
CA VAL A 306 6.44 -33.04 8.37
C VAL A 306 5.13 -33.74 8.01
N VAL A 307 4.28 -33.93 9.00
CA VAL A 307 2.99 -34.61 8.85
C VAL A 307 1.90 -33.74 9.46
N ARG A 308 0.83 -33.53 8.70
CA ARG A 308 -0.38 -32.88 9.20
C ARG A 308 -1.28 -33.92 9.87
N ASP A 309 -1.58 -33.72 11.14
CA ASP A 309 -2.50 -34.57 11.88
C ASP A 309 -3.89 -33.91 11.96
N GLU A 310 -4.85 -34.46 11.22
CA GLU A 310 -6.23 -33.97 11.17
C GLU A 310 -6.97 -34.06 12.50
N LYS A 311 -6.48 -34.87 13.44
CA LYS A 311 -7.05 -35.01 14.79
C LYS A 311 -6.51 -33.97 15.77
N MET A 312 -5.31 -33.47 15.52
CA MET A 312 -4.68 -32.42 16.32
C MET A 312 -5.34 -31.08 16.01
N LYS A 313 -6.08 -30.54 16.98
CA LYS A 313 -6.82 -29.27 16.84
C LYS A 313 -6.25 -28.14 17.71
N SER A 314 -5.20 -28.43 18.47
CA SER A 314 -4.52 -27.48 19.34
C SER A 314 -3.09 -27.19 18.87
N TRP A 315 -2.62 -26.01 19.16
CA TRP A 315 -1.25 -25.57 18.92
C TRP A 315 -0.47 -25.59 20.24
N ASP A 316 -0.01 -26.76 20.66
CA ASP A 316 0.86 -26.89 21.83
C ASP A 316 2.17 -26.11 21.64
N ARG A 317 2.60 -26.00 20.38
CA ARG A 317 3.74 -25.18 19.97
C ARG A 317 3.30 -24.21 18.88
N LYS A 318 3.19 -22.93 19.23
CA LYS A 318 2.91 -21.85 18.27
C LYS A 318 4.15 -21.36 17.52
N PHE A 319 5.34 -21.61 18.10
CA PHE A 319 6.62 -21.12 17.65
C PHE A 319 7.66 -22.22 17.64
N LEU A 320 8.52 -22.24 16.63
CA LEU A 320 9.65 -23.15 16.50
C LEU A 320 10.93 -22.37 16.24
N THR A 321 12.08 -22.93 16.64
CA THR A 321 13.39 -22.38 16.32
C THR A 321 14.01 -23.09 15.11
N HIS A 322 15.01 -22.49 14.50
CA HIS A 322 15.72 -23.06 13.37
C HIS A 322 16.40 -24.40 13.71
N GLU A 323 16.97 -24.51 14.91
CA GLU A 323 17.61 -25.73 15.36
C GLU A 323 16.64 -26.91 15.45
N LEU A 324 15.39 -26.67 15.88
CA LEU A 324 14.37 -27.73 15.89
C LEU A 324 14.09 -28.28 14.51
N LEU A 325 14.08 -27.40 13.49
CA LEU A 325 13.86 -27.82 12.11
C LEU A 325 15.07 -28.53 11.52
N THR A 326 16.28 -28.03 11.78
CA THR A 326 17.53 -28.55 11.22
C THR A 326 18.06 -29.81 11.92
N ASN A 327 17.52 -30.14 13.11
CA ASN A 327 17.82 -31.40 13.77
C ASN A 327 17.22 -32.62 13.04
N GLY A 328 16.30 -32.40 12.13
CA GLY A 328 15.61 -33.45 11.42
C GLY A 328 14.61 -34.24 12.29
N GLY A 329 14.22 -35.41 11.83
CA GLY A 329 13.25 -36.25 12.54
C GLY A 329 11.82 -36.05 12.02
N LYS A 330 10.83 -36.23 12.90
CA LYS A 330 9.42 -36.09 12.55
C LYS A 330 8.79 -34.93 13.29
N LEU A 331 8.15 -34.03 12.54
CA LEU A 331 7.36 -32.91 13.04
C LEU A 331 5.89 -33.16 12.69
N VAL A 332 5.03 -33.18 13.71
CA VAL A 332 3.58 -33.31 13.54
C VAL A 332 2.97 -31.94 13.76
N LEU A 333 2.20 -31.45 12.79
CA LEU A 333 1.56 -30.15 12.82
C LEU A 333 0.03 -30.29 12.82
N PRO A 334 -0.71 -29.35 13.42
CA PRO A 334 -2.17 -29.41 13.51
C PRO A 334 -2.84 -29.42 12.15
N GLY A 335 -3.94 -30.19 12.04
CA GLY A 335 -4.88 -30.11 10.94
C GLY A 335 -5.75 -28.86 11.05
N PHE A 336 -6.24 -28.42 9.91
CA PHE A 336 -7.19 -27.32 9.86
C PHE A 336 -8.59 -27.80 10.27
N SER A 337 -9.19 -27.11 11.23
CA SER A 337 -10.65 -27.13 11.38
C SER A 337 -11.16 -25.82 10.82
N ALA A 338 -12.19 -25.87 9.99
CA ALA A 338 -12.89 -24.66 9.61
C ALA A 338 -13.30 -23.91 10.90
N VAL A 339 -12.69 -22.78 11.15
CA VAL A 339 -13.23 -21.83 12.11
C VAL A 339 -14.44 -21.28 11.39
N ASP A 340 -15.63 -21.55 11.90
CA ASP A 340 -16.85 -21.02 11.34
C ASP A 340 -16.67 -19.52 11.06
N SER A 341 -17.37 -19.02 10.07
CA SER A 341 -17.39 -17.66 9.55
C SER A 341 -17.60 -16.52 10.59
N ILE A 342 -17.44 -16.82 11.87
CA ILE A 342 -17.41 -15.89 13.02
C ILE A 342 -16.48 -14.71 12.77
N VAL A 343 -15.37 -14.92 12.07
CA VAL A 343 -14.43 -13.85 11.70
C VAL A 343 -15.10 -12.74 10.89
N ASP A 344 -16.03 -13.08 10.00
CA ASP A 344 -16.70 -12.10 9.15
C ASP A 344 -18.00 -11.57 9.75
N ASN A 345 -18.67 -12.32 10.63
CA ASN A 345 -19.91 -11.89 11.27
C ASN A 345 -19.69 -10.87 12.38
N ASP A 346 -18.67 -11.04 13.21
CA ASP A 346 -18.33 -10.07 14.27
C ASP A 346 -17.83 -8.75 13.70
N ALA A 347 -17.10 -8.79 12.57
CA ALA A 347 -16.64 -7.59 11.89
C ALA A 347 -17.78 -6.84 11.18
N LYS A 348 -18.81 -7.54 10.72
CA LYS A 348 -19.99 -6.90 10.10
C LYS A 348 -20.83 -6.09 11.10
N MET A 349 -20.81 -6.45 12.37
CA MET A 349 -21.52 -5.70 13.43
C MET A 349 -20.80 -4.42 13.84
N LEU A 350 -19.50 -4.27 13.52
CA LEU A 350 -18.68 -3.11 13.92
C LEU A 350 -18.57 -2.04 12.84
N ILE A 351 -19.00 -2.34 11.63
CA ILE A 351 -19.03 -1.37 10.53
C ILE A 351 -20.39 -0.74 10.53
N PRO A 352 -20.53 0.57 10.83
CA PRO A 352 -21.76 1.28 10.54
C PRO A 352 -22.13 0.97 9.10
N ASN A 353 -23.32 0.47 8.89
CA ASN A 353 -23.88 -0.03 7.66
C ASN A 353 -23.32 0.73 6.42
N GLN A 354 -22.47 0.09 5.61
CA GLN A 354 -21.95 0.75 4.40
C GLN A 354 -23.06 1.22 3.47
N LYS A 355 -24.27 0.64 3.60
CA LYS A 355 -25.49 1.11 2.91
C LYS A 355 -25.88 2.53 3.31
N GLU A 356 -25.61 2.96 4.56
CA GLU A 356 -25.87 4.34 4.97
C GLU A 356 -24.89 5.36 4.40
N ARG A 357 -23.71 4.92 3.93
CA ARG A 357 -22.74 5.81 3.27
C ARG A 357 -23.14 6.19 1.83
N PHE A 358 -23.90 5.33 1.14
CA PHE A 358 -24.35 5.56 -0.23
C PHE A 358 -25.73 4.91 -0.47
N PRO A 359 -26.80 5.39 0.21
CA PRO A 359 -28.09 4.71 0.18
C PRO A 359 -28.82 4.70 -1.18
N ARG A 360 -28.31 5.41 -2.18
CA ARG A 360 -28.91 5.49 -3.52
C ARG A 360 -28.08 4.86 -4.63
N CYS A 361 -26.85 4.42 -4.36
CA CYS A 361 -25.91 4.07 -5.43
C CYS A 361 -25.85 2.59 -5.81
N GLU A 362 -26.17 1.65 -4.92
CA GLU A 362 -26.00 0.21 -5.25
C GLU A 362 -27.14 -0.35 -6.11
N GLN A 363 -28.37 0.13 -5.93
CA GLN A 363 -29.53 -0.34 -6.68
C GLN A 363 -29.63 0.27 -8.08
N ASP A 364 -29.08 1.48 -8.26
CA ASP A 364 -29.11 2.21 -9.53
C ASP A 364 -27.89 1.99 -10.43
N VAL A 365 -26.80 1.40 -9.91
CA VAL A 365 -25.55 1.21 -10.68
C VAL A 365 -25.74 0.30 -11.88
N ASP A 366 -26.37 -0.85 -11.68
CA ASP A 366 -26.60 -1.81 -12.77
C ASP A 366 -27.58 -1.25 -13.80
N ASN A 367 -28.59 -0.48 -13.37
CA ASN A 367 -29.50 0.20 -14.24
C ASN A 367 -28.82 1.36 -14.97
N LEU A 368 -27.98 2.12 -14.28
CA LEU A 368 -27.18 3.20 -14.85
C LEU A 368 -26.17 2.66 -15.87
N LEU A 369 -25.46 1.58 -15.55
CA LEU A 369 -24.51 0.92 -16.46
C LEU A 369 -25.21 0.42 -17.75
N LYS A 370 -26.44 -0.05 -17.63
CA LYS A 370 -27.27 -0.48 -18.78
C LYS A 370 -27.84 0.69 -19.59
N SER A 371 -28.07 1.84 -18.94
CA SER A 371 -28.69 3.02 -19.57
C SER A 371 -27.69 3.91 -20.32
N ILE A 372 -26.40 3.82 -20.02
CA ILE A 372 -25.35 4.58 -20.72
C ILE A 372 -25.14 3.95 -22.10
N PRO A 373 -25.45 4.67 -23.20
CA PRO A 373 -25.33 4.13 -24.55
C PRO A 373 -23.90 3.63 -24.81
N SER A 374 -23.78 2.49 -25.48
CA SER A 374 -22.49 1.99 -25.98
C SER A 374 -21.98 2.79 -27.19
N GLN A 375 -22.77 3.75 -27.68
CA GLN A 375 -22.40 4.66 -28.78
C GLN A 375 -21.47 5.73 -28.22
N GLY A 376 -20.28 5.80 -28.78
CA GLY A 376 -19.30 6.77 -28.38
C GLY A 376 -18.16 6.17 -27.55
N ILE A 377 -17.75 4.96 -27.85
CA ILE A 377 -16.67 4.25 -27.15
C ILE A 377 -15.32 4.72 -27.68
N SER A 378 -14.50 5.21 -26.78
CA SER A 378 -13.08 5.51 -27.04
C SER A 378 -12.20 4.50 -26.33
N HIS A 379 -11.16 4.02 -27.03
CA HIS A 379 -10.23 3.06 -26.48
C HIS A 379 -8.97 3.76 -25.97
N PHE A 380 -8.55 3.42 -24.77
CA PHE A 380 -7.27 3.84 -24.20
C PHE A 380 -6.26 2.71 -24.26
N VAL A 381 -5.03 3.04 -24.65
CA VAL A 381 -3.89 2.13 -24.55
C VAL A 381 -2.93 2.71 -23.52
N LEU A 382 -2.78 2.04 -22.38
CA LEU A 382 -1.73 2.30 -21.41
C LEU A 382 -0.47 1.52 -21.82
N ASN A 383 0.61 2.23 -22.11
CA ASN A 383 1.81 1.64 -22.72
C ASN A 383 2.52 0.56 -21.87
N ARG A 384 2.35 0.55 -20.57
CA ARG A 384 2.97 -0.47 -19.68
C ARG A 384 2.17 -1.76 -19.50
N GLN A 385 0.88 -1.79 -19.86
CA GLN A 385 0.05 -2.96 -19.59
C GLN A 385 -0.95 -3.29 -20.70
N TYR A 386 -0.76 -2.87 -21.94
CA TYR A 386 -1.62 -3.18 -23.09
C TYR A 386 -3.11 -3.39 -22.75
N ARG A 387 -3.67 -2.53 -21.89
CA ARG A 387 -5.07 -2.59 -21.49
C ARG A 387 -5.86 -1.61 -22.34
N ASN A 388 -6.75 -2.13 -23.13
CA ASN A 388 -7.77 -1.32 -23.79
C ASN A 388 -8.88 -0.99 -22.79
N TRP A 389 -9.16 0.30 -22.62
CA TRP A 389 -10.23 0.78 -21.78
C TRP A 389 -11.32 1.38 -22.67
N GLU A 390 -12.57 0.98 -22.44
CA GLU A 390 -13.72 1.56 -23.10
C GLU A 390 -14.25 2.75 -22.31
N LEU A 391 -14.45 3.87 -22.99
CA LEU A 391 -14.92 5.11 -22.40
C LEU A 391 -16.19 5.58 -23.09
N GLY A 392 -17.21 5.90 -22.31
CA GLY A 392 -18.43 6.58 -22.78
C GLY A 392 -18.76 7.77 -21.88
N ALA A 393 -19.21 8.87 -22.46
CA ALA A 393 -19.63 10.05 -21.71
C ALA A 393 -21.03 10.48 -22.15
N THR A 394 -21.91 10.79 -21.20
CA THR A 394 -23.27 11.24 -21.49
C THR A 394 -23.86 12.06 -20.35
N TYR A 395 -24.81 12.89 -20.67
CA TYR A 395 -25.76 13.50 -19.72
C TYR A 395 -27.08 12.74 -19.79
N LEU A 396 -27.59 12.26 -18.66
CA LEU A 396 -28.84 11.52 -18.62
C LEU A 396 -30.04 12.47 -18.65
N ASP A 397 -31.07 12.07 -19.41
CA ASP A 397 -32.42 12.68 -19.45
C ASP A 397 -32.46 14.18 -19.77
N GLY A 398 -31.52 14.67 -20.58
CA GLY A 398 -31.44 16.09 -20.92
C GLY A 398 -31.05 17.01 -19.77
N ASN A 399 -30.82 16.49 -18.60
CA ASN A 399 -30.31 17.22 -17.45
C ASN A 399 -28.78 17.32 -17.54
N ARG A 400 -28.28 18.54 -17.59
CA ARG A 400 -26.82 18.82 -17.65
C ARG A 400 -26.17 19.04 -16.28
N ASP A 401 -26.82 18.66 -15.21
CA ASP A 401 -26.27 18.89 -13.87
C ASP A 401 -25.12 17.94 -13.52
N THR A 402 -25.08 16.77 -14.15
CA THR A 402 -24.06 15.76 -13.89
C THR A 402 -23.67 15.04 -15.17
N LEU A 403 -22.38 15.04 -15.47
CA LEU A 403 -21.77 14.23 -16.52
C LEU A 403 -21.50 12.81 -16.00
N TYR A 404 -21.99 11.82 -16.74
CA TYR A 404 -21.72 10.41 -16.49
C TYR A 404 -20.61 9.95 -17.41
N LEU A 405 -19.46 9.60 -16.82
CA LEU A 405 -18.31 9.09 -17.53
C LEU A 405 -18.12 7.61 -17.20
N LYS A 406 -18.44 6.75 -18.16
CA LYS A 406 -18.23 5.31 -18.04
C LYS A 406 -16.82 4.96 -18.52
N CYS A 407 -16.06 4.24 -17.69
CA CYS A 407 -14.77 3.70 -18.06
C CYS A 407 -14.77 2.21 -17.68
N ASN A 408 -14.82 1.31 -18.66
CA ASN A 408 -15.07 -0.11 -18.48
C ASN A 408 -16.35 -0.37 -17.64
N GLN A 409 -16.16 -0.96 -16.44
CA GLN A 409 -17.25 -1.24 -15.49
C GLN A 409 -17.42 -0.14 -14.43
N SER A 410 -16.66 0.96 -14.52
CA SER A 410 -16.73 2.05 -13.56
C SER A 410 -17.48 3.25 -14.15
N VAL A 411 -18.23 3.94 -13.31
CA VAL A 411 -18.92 5.18 -13.68
C VAL A 411 -18.43 6.30 -12.78
N TYR A 412 -18.00 7.39 -13.40
CA TYR A 412 -17.64 8.62 -12.73
C TYR A 412 -18.80 9.61 -12.86
N LEU A 413 -19.32 10.07 -11.74
CA LEU A 413 -20.33 11.11 -11.69
C LEU A 413 -19.63 12.45 -11.47
N ILE A 414 -19.61 13.28 -12.49
CA ILE A 414 -18.92 14.57 -12.48
C ILE A 414 -19.96 15.68 -12.52
N PRO A 415 -20.22 16.39 -11.42
CA PRO A 415 -21.13 17.53 -11.44
C PRO A 415 -20.69 18.59 -12.46
N GLU A 416 -21.64 19.21 -13.16
CA GLU A 416 -21.37 20.21 -14.20
C GLU A 416 -20.45 21.32 -13.68
N ARG A 417 -20.60 21.72 -12.42
CA ARG A 417 -19.69 22.67 -11.76
C ARG A 417 -18.21 22.26 -11.85
N LEU A 418 -17.90 20.96 -11.77
CA LEU A 418 -16.52 20.48 -11.91
C LEU A 418 -16.08 20.41 -13.37
N VAL A 419 -17.01 20.13 -14.28
CA VAL A 419 -16.74 20.26 -15.72
C VAL A 419 -16.35 21.69 -16.07
N ASP A 420 -16.98 22.68 -15.41
CA ASP A 420 -16.67 24.09 -15.60
C ASP A 420 -15.41 24.56 -14.89
N GLU A 421 -15.22 24.20 -13.64
CA GLU A 421 -14.29 24.93 -12.74
C GLU A 421 -13.23 24.06 -12.05
N ALA A 422 -13.18 22.74 -12.30
CA ALA A 422 -12.18 21.90 -11.66
C ALA A 422 -10.76 22.42 -11.90
N THR A 423 -9.92 22.28 -10.87
CA THR A 423 -8.51 22.72 -10.89
C THR A 423 -7.54 21.53 -10.88
N GLY A 424 -8.02 20.32 -11.13
CA GLY A 424 -7.19 19.13 -11.17
C GLY A 424 -7.90 17.91 -11.72
N PHE A 425 -7.11 16.88 -12.03
CA PHE A 425 -7.60 15.55 -12.33
C PHE A 425 -7.85 14.76 -11.05
N SER A 426 -8.93 13.97 -11.05
CA SER A 426 -9.16 12.95 -10.04
C SER A 426 -8.82 11.60 -10.63
N TRP A 427 -7.78 10.97 -10.11
CA TRP A 427 -7.33 9.65 -10.52
C TRP A 427 -7.44 8.69 -9.33
N ASP A 428 -8.66 8.33 -8.95
CA ASP A 428 -8.86 7.31 -7.94
C ASP A 428 -9.05 5.96 -8.60
N ASN A 429 -8.15 5.01 -8.28
CA ASN A 429 -8.34 3.62 -8.67
C ASN A 429 -9.65 3.11 -8.05
N PRO A 430 -10.53 2.49 -8.83
CA PRO A 430 -11.72 1.86 -8.28
C PRO A 430 -11.32 0.84 -7.22
N GLN A 431 -11.82 0.99 -6.02
CA GLN A 431 -11.77 -0.10 -5.05
C GLN A 431 -12.53 -1.28 -5.66
N LYS A 432 -11.90 -2.47 -5.68
CA LYS A 432 -12.49 -3.70 -6.22
C LYS A 432 -13.91 -3.86 -5.67
N GLY A 433 -14.92 -3.88 -6.54
CA GLY A 433 -16.33 -4.01 -6.16
C GLY A 433 -17.12 -2.70 -6.03
N LYS A 434 -16.54 -1.52 -6.30
CA LYS A 434 -17.27 -0.25 -6.37
C LYS A 434 -17.17 0.32 -7.78
N ASN A 435 -18.30 0.47 -8.43
CA ASN A 435 -18.40 0.89 -9.82
C ASN A 435 -18.84 2.36 -10.01
N ILE A 436 -18.96 3.13 -8.92
CA ILE A 436 -19.37 4.54 -8.97
C ILE A 436 -18.40 5.41 -8.19
N TYR A 437 -18.00 6.51 -8.82
CA TYR A 437 -17.18 7.58 -8.26
C TYR A 437 -17.98 8.88 -8.34
N VAL A 438 -18.22 9.51 -7.20
CA VAL A 438 -18.88 10.81 -7.15
C VAL A 438 -17.83 11.87 -6.90
N CYS A 439 -17.55 12.67 -7.92
CA CYS A 439 -16.73 13.86 -7.80
C CYS A 439 -17.60 15.01 -7.28
N ASN A 440 -17.85 15.08 -5.98
CA ASN A 440 -18.71 16.13 -5.41
C ASN A 440 -18.16 16.67 -4.06
N LYS A 441 -18.00 17.99 -3.99
CA LYS A 441 -17.53 18.73 -2.81
C LYS A 441 -18.43 18.56 -1.58
N SER A 442 -19.75 18.51 -1.80
CA SER A 442 -20.72 18.50 -0.70
C SER A 442 -20.79 17.18 0.08
N GLN A 443 -20.20 16.12 -0.44
CA GLN A 443 -20.22 14.80 0.20
C GLN A 443 -18.94 14.42 0.95
N ASN A 444 -17.99 15.32 1.09
CA ASN A 444 -16.81 15.36 1.98
C ASN A 444 -16.31 14.01 2.54
N LYS A 445 -16.29 12.96 1.75
CA LYS A 445 -15.85 11.63 2.19
C LYS A 445 -14.71 11.09 1.35
N GLY A 446 -13.61 11.87 1.29
CA GLY A 446 -12.33 11.38 0.77
C GLY A 446 -12.20 11.29 -0.74
N MET A 447 -13.08 11.93 -1.51
CA MET A 447 -12.97 12.03 -2.98
C MET A 447 -12.40 13.40 -3.35
N ARG A 448 -11.46 13.42 -4.29
CA ARG A 448 -10.89 14.64 -4.83
C ARG A 448 -11.89 15.31 -5.77
N ASP A 449 -12.02 16.63 -5.64
CA ASP A 449 -12.75 17.46 -6.60
C ASP A 449 -11.92 17.59 -7.88
N GLY A 450 -12.28 16.85 -8.94
CA GLY A 450 -11.52 16.90 -10.18
C GLY A 450 -12.28 16.32 -11.37
N THR A 451 -11.69 16.50 -12.53
CA THR A 451 -12.15 15.88 -13.78
C THR A 451 -11.36 14.60 -14.06
N PHE A 452 -11.81 13.81 -15.01
CA PHE A 452 -11.13 12.59 -15.42
C PHE A 452 -10.98 12.56 -16.94
N LEU A 453 -9.74 12.55 -17.42
CA LEU A 453 -9.39 12.50 -18.85
C LEU A 453 -9.77 13.74 -19.68
N PHE A 454 -10.24 14.79 -19.06
CA PHE A 454 -10.45 16.10 -19.66
C PHE A 454 -10.12 17.20 -18.65
N ILE A 455 -9.75 18.38 -19.12
CA ILE A 455 -9.57 19.56 -18.26
C ILE A 455 -10.88 20.34 -18.14
N SER A 456 -11.03 21.15 -17.09
CA SER A 456 -12.22 22.00 -16.98
C SER A 456 -12.29 23.05 -18.10
N ARG A 457 -13.48 23.53 -18.38
CA ARG A 457 -13.71 24.61 -19.36
C ARG A 457 -12.95 25.88 -18.98
N LYS A 458 -12.90 26.20 -17.69
CA LYS A 458 -12.14 27.34 -17.16
C LYS A 458 -10.63 27.17 -17.40
N ALA A 459 -10.09 25.97 -17.19
CA ALA A 459 -8.68 25.67 -17.48
C ALA A 459 -8.37 25.84 -18.97
N LEU A 460 -9.27 25.35 -19.86
CA LEU A 460 -9.12 25.58 -21.30
C LEU A 460 -9.15 27.09 -21.63
N GLN A 461 -10.07 27.85 -21.07
CA GLN A 461 -10.13 29.30 -21.29
C GLN A 461 -8.86 30.02 -20.85
N GLN A 462 -8.32 29.66 -19.67
CA GLN A 462 -7.04 30.20 -19.21
C GLN A 462 -5.91 29.86 -20.19
N LEU A 463 -5.81 28.62 -20.62
CA LEU A 463 -4.82 28.18 -21.60
C LEU A 463 -4.92 28.96 -22.91
N LEU A 464 -6.11 29.15 -23.43
CA LEU A 464 -6.35 29.86 -24.68
C LEU A 464 -6.03 31.36 -24.58
N HIS A 465 -6.22 31.96 -23.41
CA HIS A 465 -5.98 33.39 -23.16
C HIS A 465 -4.50 33.71 -22.87
N SER A 466 -3.86 32.92 -21.99
CA SER A 466 -2.52 33.20 -21.46
C SER A 466 -1.42 32.24 -21.95
N GLY A 467 -1.79 31.19 -22.68
CA GLY A 467 -0.85 30.13 -23.04
C GLY A 467 -0.46 29.21 -21.87
N THR A 468 -1.08 29.40 -20.71
CA THR A 468 -0.80 28.60 -19.50
C THR A 468 -2.07 28.32 -18.70
N PHE A 469 -2.07 27.25 -17.92
CA PHE A 469 -3.07 26.99 -16.89
C PHE A 469 -2.47 26.20 -15.74
N ILE A 470 -3.13 26.21 -14.58
CA ILE A 470 -2.71 25.44 -13.41
C ILE A 470 -3.72 24.30 -13.19
N TYR A 471 -3.19 23.07 -13.10
CA TYR A 471 -4.01 21.87 -12.87
C TYR A 471 -3.28 20.88 -11.96
N ASN A 472 -3.87 20.46 -10.86
CA ASN A 472 -3.21 19.76 -9.75
C ASN A 472 -1.98 20.49 -9.20
N ASP A 473 -2.05 21.82 -9.07
CA ASP A 473 -0.94 22.71 -8.67
C ASP A 473 0.29 22.68 -9.59
N ILE A 474 0.13 22.12 -10.79
CA ILE A 474 1.17 22.07 -11.83
C ILE A 474 0.86 23.14 -12.86
N THR A 475 1.85 23.95 -13.21
CA THR A 475 1.76 24.87 -14.32
C THR A 475 2.02 24.13 -15.62
N TRP A 476 1.04 24.20 -16.52
CA TRP A 476 1.10 23.67 -17.87
C TRP A 476 1.26 24.82 -18.87
N ARG A 477 2.25 24.72 -19.75
CA ARG A 477 2.53 25.73 -20.78
C ARG A 477 2.26 25.21 -22.16
N GLN A 478 1.67 26.02 -22.99
CA GLN A 478 1.47 25.71 -24.41
C GLN A 478 2.81 25.55 -25.12
N VAL A 479 2.95 24.45 -25.84
CA VAL A 479 4.11 24.13 -26.69
C VAL A 479 3.75 24.37 -28.16
N SER A 480 2.58 23.91 -28.57
CA SER A 480 2.06 24.09 -29.93
C SER A 480 0.53 24.08 -29.93
N ARG A 481 -0.05 24.59 -31.01
CA ARG A 481 -1.51 24.61 -31.21
C ARG A 481 -1.85 24.55 -32.69
N ASP A 482 -2.88 23.82 -33.00
CA ASP A 482 -3.54 23.82 -34.32
C ASP A 482 -5.02 24.21 -34.19
N ALA A 483 -5.82 24.01 -35.24
CA ALA A 483 -7.24 24.38 -35.25
C ALA A 483 -8.10 23.52 -34.32
N LYS A 484 -7.65 22.32 -33.92
CA LYS A 484 -8.45 21.34 -33.17
C LYS A 484 -7.82 20.96 -31.83
N THR A 485 -6.52 21.16 -31.67
CA THR A 485 -5.78 20.68 -30.50
C THR A 485 -4.74 21.69 -30.00
N VAL A 486 -4.36 21.53 -28.75
CA VAL A 486 -3.23 22.25 -28.15
C VAL A 486 -2.35 21.25 -27.39
N VAL A 487 -1.05 21.35 -27.60
CA VAL A 487 -0.07 20.57 -26.83
C VAL A 487 0.49 21.43 -25.73
N VAL A 488 0.50 20.90 -24.53
CA VAL A 488 1.01 21.57 -23.32
C VAL A 488 2.10 20.72 -22.67
N ARG A 489 2.97 21.36 -21.92
CA ARG A 489 4.05 20.73 -21.16
C ARG A 489 4.01 21.19 -19.71
N ALA A 490 4.18 20.23 -18.81
CA ALA A 490 4.31 20.51 -17.38
C ALA A 490 5.68 21.13 -17.06
N ASP A 491 5.69 22.19 -16.27
CA ASP A 491 6.93 22.86 -15.84
C ASP A 491 7.78 21.99 -14.90
N ILE A 492 7.12 21.04 -14.21
CA ILE A 492 7.73 20.29 -13.11
C ILE A 492 8.58 19.11 -13.58
N ASP A 493 8.17 18.41 -14.64
CA ASP A 493 8.76 17.12 -15.03
C ASP A 493 8.85 16.90 -16.54
N GLY A 494 8.36 17.85 -17.32
CA GLY A 494 8.36 17.79 -18.77
C GLY A 494 7.29 16.88 -19.37
N THR A 495 6.38 16.31 -18.57
CA THR A 495 5.20 15.61 -19.07
C THR A 495 4.45 16.45 -20.10
N THR A 496 4.03 15.86 -21.21
CA THR A 496 3.30 16.54 -22.28
C THR A 496 1.89 15.97 -22.41
N MET A 497 0.93 16.85 -22.67
CA MET A 497 -0.46 16.47 -22.98
C MET A 497 -0.91 17.13 -24.27
N CYS A 498 -1.72 16.43 -25.05
CA CYS A 498 -2.49 16.99 -26.15
C CYS A 498 -3.96 17.12 -25.71
N ILE A 499 -4.50 18.30 -25.79
CA ILE A 499 -5.84 18.62 -25.35
C ILE A 499 -6.68 19.04 -26.56
N SER A 500 -7.90 18.52 -26.67
CA SER A 500 -8.84 18.93 -27.70
C SER A 500 -9.37 20.33 -27.42
N LEU A 501 -9.58 21.13 -28.47
CA LEU A 501 -10.20 22.46 -28.37
C LEU A 501 -11.74 22.40 -28.32
N CYS A 502 -12.30 21.25 -27.96
CA CYS A 502 -13.74 21.11 -27.75
C CYS A 502 -14.17 21.86 -26.48
N HIS A 503 -14.92 22.95 -26.64
CA HIS A 503 -15.37 23.79 -25.51
C HIS A 503 -16.37 23.08 -24.60
N GLN A 504 -17.06 22.05 -25.07
CA GLN A 504 -17.99 21.29 -24.23
C GLN A 504 -17.25 20.36 -23.26
N LEU A 505 -16.29 19.58 -23.78
CA LEU A 505 -15.45 18.66 -23.01
C LEU A 505 -14.04 18.66 -23.61
N PRO A 506 -13.10 19.40 -23.01
CA PRO A 506 -11.71 19.49 -23.49
C PRO A 506 -10.93 18.23 -23.14
N TRP A 507 -11.07 17.20 -23.95
CA TRP A 507 -10.45 15.89 -23.75
C TRP A 507 -8.93 15.96 -23.81
N VAL A 508 -8.25 15.24 -22.93
CA VAL A 508 -6.82 14.94 -23.07
C VAL A 508 -6.70 13.75 -24.03
N LEU A 509 -6.22 14.01 -25.24
CA LEU A 509 -6.13 13.03 -26.31
C LEU A 509 -4.95 12.06 -26.12
N TRP A 510 -3.88 12.54 -25.54
CA TRP A 510 -2.76 11.73 -25.11
C TRP A 510 -1.93 12.44 -24.04
N MET A 511 -1.22 11.63 -23.25
CA MET A 511 -0.20 12.06 -22.29
C MET A 511 1.06 11.25 -22.55
N LYS A 512 2.21 11.92 -22.61
CA LYS A 512 3.51 11.31 -22.91
C LYS A 512 4.62 11.95 -22.07
N ASN A 513 5.77 11.28 -22.09
CA ASN A 513 6.97 11.74 -21.37
C ASN A 513 6.74 11.88 -19.85
N ASN A 514 5.84 11.09 -19.31
CA ASN A 514 5.66 11.01 -17.87
C ASN A 514 6.87 10.27 -17.28
N PRO A 515 7.54 10.80 -16.24
CA PRO A 515 8.73 10.18 -15.65
C PRO A 515 8.49 8.78 -15.10
N LEU A 516 7.23 8.40 -14.85
CA LEU A 516 6.84 7.05 -14.43
C LEU A 516 6.57 6.11 -15.61
N GLY A 517 6.70 6.59 -16.85
CA GLY A 517 6.37 5.84 -18.06
C GLY A 517 4.89 5.48 -18.17
N ILE A 518 4.01 6.26 -17.53
CA ILE A 518 2.56 6.12 -17.64
C ILE A 518 2.09 6.98 -18.81
N ASP A 519 2.39 6.54 -20.02
CA ASP A 519 1.94 7.19 -21.24
C ASP A 519 0.61 6.55 -21.69
N TRP A 520 -0.30 7.36 -22.21
CA TRP A 520 -1.55 6.87 -22.74
C TRP A 520 -2.02 7.69 -23.94
N THR A 521 -2.85 7.09 -24.74
CA THR A 521 -3.40 7.70 -25.95
C THR A 521 -4.86 7.29 -26.12
N LEU A 522 -5.70 8.26 -26.44
CA LEU A 522 -7.08 8.05 -26.85
C LEU A 522 -7.06 7.57 -28.32
N THR A 523 -7.52 6.34 -28.59
CA THR A 523 -7.38 5.72 -29.92
C THR A 523 -8.63 5.85 -30.80
N GLY A 524 -9.73 6.39 -30.26
CA GLY A 524 -10.96 6.70 -31.01
C GLY A 524 -11.59 7.95 -30.46
N MET A 525 -11.98 8.88 -31.32
CA MET A 525 -12.83 10.02 -30.94
C MET A 525 -14.28 9.71 -31.22
N LEU A 526 -15.15 10.13 -30.31
CA LEU A 526 -16.57 10.21 -30.59
C LEU A 526 -16.80 11.14 -31.78
N PRO A 527 -17.66 10.80 -32.75
CA PRO A 527 -18.16 11.79 -33.68
C PRO A 527 -18.80 12.91 -32.84
N ASP A 528 -18.51 14.15 -33.24
CA ASP A 528 -19.11 15.33 -32.61
C ASP A 528 -20.58 15.08 -32.33
N GLY A 529 -20.96 15.17 -31.05
CA GLY A 529 -22.28 14.90 -30.59
C GLY A 529 -23.29 15.76 -31.35
N LYS A 530 -24.19 15.11 -32.07
CA LYS A 530 -25.48 15.68 -32.42
C LYS A 530 -26.39 15.55 -31.20
#